data_e6182958050af37085b89ccce0031fdb
#
_entry.id   e6182958050af37085b89ccce0031fdb
#
_cell.length_a   1.000
_cell.length_b   1.000
_cell.length_c   1.000
_cell.angle_alpha   90.00
_cell.angle_beta   90.00
_cell.angle_gamma   90.00
#
_symmetry.space_group_name_H-M   'P 1'
#
loop_
_entity.id
_entity.type
_entity.pdbx_description
1 polymer ?
#
loop_
_entity_poly.entity_id
_entity_poly.type
_entity_poly.pdbx_seq_one_letter_code
_entity_poly.pdbx_strand_id
1 'polypeptide(L)'
;ERRRLVSEAMAAAGRATALIPARIQVPLGDAAESVVAATRTQARRQQGLAIAADFNALDRRVVTHVVGSQGNFVRDEYGRRVESLGEEARRIVAAGLEQGLGRDDIAADLERAARAALVERAPFYWEVVASSFMSQGRSFAQMSSYAEAGIQRYVIEAVLDERTTHICRYLHGKSFAVADALQRFERVEQLEQPEDIKRELPWVRESLDPETGRTRLYVDGGAGRTPLAEVTRSAF
;
A
#
# COMPACT_ATOMS: atom_id res chain seq x y z
N GLU A 1 13.55 -14.54 -35.33
CA GLU A 1 13.90 -13.13 -35.00
C GLU A 1 12.91 -12.48 -34.06
N ARG A 2 11.60 -12.44 -34.39
CA ARG A 2 10.55 -11.85 -33.56
C ARG A 2 10.58 -12.29 -32.07
N ARG A 3 10.66 -13.61 -31.81
CA ARG A 3 10.71 -14.17 -30.45
C ARG A 3 11.97 -13.73 -29.72
N ARG A 4 13.10 -13.61 -30.41
CA ARG A 4 14.37 -13.19 -29.83
C ARG A 4 14.32 -11.74 -29.38
N LEU A 5 13.83 -10.81 -30.22
CA LEU A 5 13.71 -9.39 -29.90
C LEU A 5 12.81 -9.14 -28.68
N VAL A 6 11.64 -9.81 -28.63
CA VAL A 6 10.75 -9.70 -27.48
C VAL A 6 11.43 -10.27 -26.22
N SER A 7 12.09 -11.41 -26.30
CA SER A 7 12.79 -12.05 -25.18
C SER A 7 13.92 -11.15 -24.65
N GLU A 8 14.71 -10.54 -25.54
CA GLU A 8 15.79 -9.61 -25.16
C GLU A 8 15.24 -8.36 -24.46
N ALA A 9 14.16 -7.76 -24.99
CA ALA A 9 13.50 -6.60 -24.39
C ALA A 9 12.94 -6.93 -22.99
N MET A 10 12.27 -8.07 -22.84
CA MET A 10 11.71 -8.51 -21.56
C MET A 10 12.81 -8.83 -20.54
N ALA A 11 13.90 -9.47 -20.96
CA ALA A 11 15.04 -9.74 -20.09
C ALA A 11 15.72 -8.43 -19.62
N ALA A 12 15.85 -7.43 -20.50
CA ALA A 12 16.38 -6.13 -20.15
C ALA A 12 15.47 -5.38 -19.16
N ALA A 13 14.16 -5.37 -19.39
CA ALA A 13 13.19 -4.78 -18.48
C ALA A 13 13.20 -5.48 -17.11
N GLY A 14 13.22 -6.80 -17.08
CA GLY A 14 13.32 -7.59 -15.84
C GLY A 14 14.59 -7.28 -15.04
N ARG A 15 15.75 -7.17 -15.70
CA ARG A 15 17.00 -6.76 -15.02
C ARG A 15 16.93 -5.34 -14.46
N ALA A 16 16.39 -4.40 -15.22
CA ALA A 16 16.25 -3.01 -14.78
C ALA A 16 15.36 -2.86 -13.55
N THR A 17 14.26 -3.63 -13.49
CA THR A 17 13.28 -3.55 -12.39
C THR A 17 13.67 -4.38 -11.17
N ALA A 18 14.46 -5.43 -11.31
CA ALA A 18 14.86 -6.32 -10.22
C ALA A 18 15.63 -5.61 -9.08
N LEU A 19 16.34 -4.52 -9.40
CA LEU A 19 17.12 -3.74 -8.41
C LEU A 19 16.32 -2.67 -7.67
N ILE A 20 15.11 -2.35 -8.15
CA ILE A 20 14.32 -1.24 -7.60
C ILE A 20 13.94 -1.50 -6.13
N PRO A 21 13.40 -2.67 -5.74
CA PRO A 21 13.06 -2.93 -4.34
C PRO A 21 14.22 -2.72 -3.38
N ALA A 22 15.42 -3.23 -3.72
CA ALA A 22 16.60 -3.09 -2.87
C ALA A 22 17.05 -1.62 -2.72
N ARG A 23 16.94 -0.81 -3.78
CA ARG A 23 17.34 0.61 -3.76
C ARG A 23 16.44 1.49 -2.89
N ILE A 24 15.18 1.13 -2.72
CA ILE A 24 14.24 1.88 -1.89
C ILE A 24 14.19 1.41 -0.43
N GLN A 25 14.70 0.23 -0.10
CA GLN A 25 14.64 -0.31 1.26
C GLN A 25 15.33 0.59 2.30
N VAL A 26 16.51 1.13 2.00
CA VAL A 26 17.23 1.99 2.96
C VAL A 26 16.48 3.29 3.26
N PRO A 27 16.14 4.14 2.25
CA PRO A 27 15.39 5.36 2.54
C PRO A 27 14.01 5.09 3.13
N LEU A 28 13.39 3.94 2.85
CA LEU A 28 12.15 3.52 3.48
C LEU A 28 12.33 3.16 4.95
N GLY A 29 13.44 2.48 5.29
CA GLY A 29 13.80 2.18 6.68
C GLY A 29 13.90 3.45 7.50
N ASP A 30 14.72 4.41 7.05
CA ASP A 30 14.91 5.70 7.72
C ASP A 30 13.58 6.47 7.88
N ALA A 31 12.74 6.48 6.85
CA ALA A 31 11.43 7.13 6.90
C ALA A 31 10.48 6.42 7.88
N ALA A 32 10.44 5.09 7.89
CA ALA A 32 9.60 4.31 8.78
C ALA A 32 10.04 4.49 10.25
N GLU A 33 11.34 4.46 10.54
CA GLU A 33 11.88 4.74 11.87
C GLU A 33 11.52 6.15 12.34
N SER A 34 11.65 7.15 11.47
CA SER A 34 11.27 8.54 11.76
C SER A 34 9.79 8.67 12.10
N VAL A 35 8.90 7.97 11.37
CA VAL A 35 7.46 7.97 11.64
C VAL A 35 7.15 7.32 12.99
N VAL A 36 7.76 6.18 13.31
CA VAL A 36 7.57 5.49 14.59
C VAL A 36 8.07 6.36 15.75
N ALA A 37 9.27 6.96 15.63
CA ALA A 37 9.85 7.85 16.64
C ALA A 37 8.98 9.10 16.89
N ALA A 38 8.48 9.73 15.82
CA ALA A 38 7.57 10.86 15.92
C ALA A 38 6.25 10.46 16.61
N THR A 39 5.70 9.29 16.30
CA THR A 39 4.47 8.77 16.90
C THR A 39 4.65 8.52 18.40
N ARG A 40 5.76 7.90 18.82
CA ARG A 40 6.09 7.71 20.25
C ARG A 40 6.26 9.05 20.97
N THR A 41 6.94 10.01 20.33
CA THR A 41 7.11 11.37 20.87
C THR A 41 5.75 12.05 21.06
N GLN A 42 4.84 11.91 20.10
CA GLN A 42 3.48 12.42 20.21
C GLN A 42 2.72 11.74 21.35
N ALA A 43 2.78 10.42 21.46
CA ALA A 43 2.14 9.67 22.53
C ALA A 43 2.61 10.11 23.92
N ARG A 44 3.93 10.31 24.12
CA ARG A 44 4.50 10.80 25.38
C ARG A 44 4.13 12.24 25.69
N ARG A 45 4.31 13.16 24.74
CA ARG A 45 4.23 14.61 24.99
C ARG A 45 2.81 15.14 24.89
N GLN A 46 2.05 14.70 23.91
CA GLN A 46 0.72 15.23 23.61
C GLN A 46 -0.40 14.43 24.28
N GLN A 47 -0.25 13.13 24.40
CA GLN A 47 -1.23 12.23 25.00
C GLN A 47 -0.90 11.88 26.46
N GLY A 48 0.28 12.26 26.96
CA GLY A 48 0.68 12.05 28.35
C GLY A 48 0.95 10.58 28.70
N LEU A 49 1.27 9.73 27.71
CA LEU A 49 1.51 8.31 27.94
C LEU A 49 2.86 8.06 28.63
N ALA A 50 2.85 7.21 29.67
CA ALA A 50 4.04 6.77 30.38
C ALA A 50 4.73 5.62 29.62
N ILE A 51 5.45 5.94 28.53
CA ILE A 51 6.18 4.97 27.71
C ILE A 51 7.67 5.35 27.60
N ALA A 52 8.52 4.37 27.27
CA ALA A 52 9.94 4.60 27.06
C ALA A 52 10.20 5.52 25.84
N ALA A 53 11.36 6.18 25.80
CA ALA A 53 11.77 6.97 24.64
C ALA A 53 12.20 6.07 23.48
N ASP A 54 12.88 4.97 23.81
CA ASP A 54 13.45 4.04 22.85
C ASP A 54 12.38 3.10 22.26
N PHE A 55 12.68 2.55 21.09
CA PHE A 55 11.82 1.58 20.44
C PHE A 55 11.69 0.31 21.27
N ASN A 56 10.48 -0.17 21.42
CA ASN A 56 10.22 -1.51 21.93
C ASN A 56 10.33 -2.58 20.82
N ALA A 57 10.12 -3.85 21.17
CA ALA A 57 10.20 -4.94 20.21
C ALA A 57 9.12 -4.83 19.12
N LEU A 58 7.91 -4.37 19.48
CA LEU A 58 6.81 -4.22 18.53
C LEU A 58 7.09 -3.06 17.55
N ASP A 59 7.67 -1.94 18.01
CA ASP A 59 8.04 -0.82 17.12
C ASP A 59 9.03 -1.26 16.05
N ARG A 60 10.02 -2.08 16.40
CA ARG A 60 10.98 -2.65 15.44
C ARG A 60 10.29 -3.57 14.43
N ARG A 61 9.33 -4.38 14.86
CA ARG A 61 8.50 -5.20 13.97
C ARG A 61 7.67 -4.33 13.03
N VAL A 62 7.10 -3.22 13.50
CA VAL A 62 6.34 -2.27 12.67
C VAL A 62 7.23 -1.69 11.56
N VAL A 63 8.44 -1.24 11.88
CA VAL A 63 9.40 -0.73 10.87
C VAL A 63 9.71 -1.81 9.84
N THR A 64 10.07 -3.01 10.29
CA THR A 64 10.38 -4.15 9.41
C THR A 64 9.20 -4.48 8.49
N HIS A 65 7.99 -4.52 9.04
CA HIS A 65 6.78 -4.80 8.25
C HIS A 65 6.50 -3.71 7.20
N VAL A 66 6.59 -2.43 7.56
CA VAL A 66 6.35 -1.32 6.61
C VAL A 66 7.35 -1.38 5.46
N VAL A 67 8.63 -1.57 5.75
CA VAL A 67 9.69 -1.68 4.72
C VAL A 67 9.47 -2.91 3.84
N GLY A 68 9.19 -4.06 4.43
CA GLY A 68 8.94 -5.31 3.72
C GLY A 68 7.71 -5.24 2.82
N SER A 69 6.58 -4.77 3.36
CA SER A 69 5.31 -4.65 2.62
C SER A 69 5.42 -3.69 1.44
N GLN A 70 6.10 -2.56 1.62
CA GLN A 70 6.32 -1.62 0.52
C GLN A 70 7.26 -2.18 -0.53
N GLY A 71 8.32 -2.88 -0.13
CA GLY A 71 9.22 -3.60 -1.04
C GLY A 71 8.48 -4.65 -1.89
N ASN A 72 7.63 -5.44 -1.26
CA ASN A 72 6.79 -6.44 -1.92
C ASN A 72 5.79 -5.79 -2.88
N PHE A 73 5.13 -4.70 -2.47
CA PHE A 73 4.23 -3.95 -3.35
C PHE A 73 4.94 -3.43 -4.60
N VAL A 74 6.12 -2.83 -4.44
CA VAL A 74 6.89 -2.29 -5.57
C VAL A 74 7.32 -3.43 -6.52
N ARG A 75 7.80 -4.55 -5.96
CA ARG A 75 8.15 -5.75 -6.76
C ARG A 75 6.97 -6.24 -7.58
N ASP A 76 5.81 -6.37 -6.97
CA ASP A 76 4.59 -6.87 -7.61
C ASP A 76 4.07 -5.88 -8.68
N GLU A 77 4.08 -4.59 -8.39
CA GLU A 77 3.70 -3.54 -9.34
C GLU A 77 4.60 -3.54 -10.59
N TYR A 78 5.92 -3.66 -10.41
CA TYR A 78 6.83 -3.75 -11.55
C TYR A 78 6.74 -5.09 -12.28
N GLY A 79 6.44 -6.17 -11.59
CA GLY A 79 6.15 -7.47 -12.21
C GLY A 79 4.98 -7.39 -13.20
N ARG A 80 3.86 -6.81 -12.79
CA ARG A 80 2.69 -6.59 -13.65
C ARG A 80 3.01 -5.68 -14.84
N ARG A 81 3.81 -4.65 -14.64
CA ARG A 81 4.22 -3.74 -15.73
C ARG A 81 5.12 -4.42 -16.74
N VAL A 82 6.04 -5.25 -16.30
CA VAL A 82 6.89 -6.05 -17.21
C VAL A 82 6.05 -7.02 -18.02
N GLU A 83 5.05 -7.65 -17.42
CA GLU A 83 4.12 -8.54 -18.13
C GLU A 83 3.30 -7.79 -19.19
N SER A 84 2.70 -6.66 -18.83
CA SER A 84 1.97 -5.79 -19.76
C SER A 84 2.87 -5.27 -20.89
N LEU A 85 4.12 -4.88 -20.59
CA LEU A 85 5.10 -4.52 -21.60
C LEU A 85 5.39 -5.69 -22.57
N GLY A 86 5.40 -6.93 -22.07
CA GLY A 86 5.61 -8.10 -22.91
C GLY A 86 4.51 -8.30 -23.95
N GLU A 87 3.26 -8.06 -23.60
CA GLU A 87 2.13 -8.11 -24.53
C GLU A 87 2.22 -6.99 -25.58
N GLU A 88 2.53 -5.77 -25.14
CA GLU A 88 2.71 -4.61 -26.03
C GLU A 88 3.90 -4.82 -26.98
N ALA A 89 5.02 -5.33 -26.48
CA ALA A 89 6.19 -5.63 -27.31
C ALA A 89 5.87 -6.64 -28.42
N ARG A 90 5.05 -7.65 -28.14
CA ARG A 90 4.59 -8.59 -29.17
C ARG A 90 3.78 -7.90 -30.25
N ARG A 91 2.89 -6.96 -29.89
CA ARG A 91 2.08 -6.18 -30.83
C ARG A 91 2.94 -5.27 -31.68
N ILE A 92 3.87 -4.52 -31.08
CA ILE A 92 4.78 -3.61 -31.79
C ILE A 92 5.60 -4.36 -32.82
N VAL A 93 6.22 -5.48 -32.44
CA VAL A 93 7.04 -6.29 -33.37
C VAL A 93 6.18 -6.87 -34.49
N ALA A 94 4.95 -7.34 -34.20
CA ALA A 94 4.06 -7.84 -35.24
C ALA A 94 3.69 -6.76 -36.26
N ALA A 95 3.22 -5.61 -35.78
CA ALA A 95 2.81 -4.49 -36.62
C ALA A 95 3.99 -3.93 -37.42
N GLY A 96 5.17 -3.78 -36.82
CA GLY A 96 6.37 -3.32 -37.52
C GLY A 96 6.79 -4.26 -38.66
N LEU A 97 6.74 -5.57 -38.49
CA LEU A 97 7.02 -6.54 -39.52
C LEU A 97 5.98 -6.54 -40.64
N GLU A 98 4.69 -6.38 -40.32
CA GLU A 98 3.60 -6.25 -41.31
C GLU A 98 3.73 -4.97 -42.13
N GLN A 99 4.22 -3.89 -41.54
CA GLN A 99 4.45 -2.60 -42.21
C GLN A 99 5.81 -2.52 -42.92
N GLY A 100 6.65 -3.59 -42.82
CA GLY A 100 7.97 -3.60 -43.39
C GLY A 100 8.99 -2.65 -42.74
N LEU A 101 8.77 -2.27 -41.48
CA LEU A 101 9.67 -1.40 -40.73
C LEU A 101 11.04 -2.06 -40.52
N GLY A 102 12.09 -1.24 -40.55
CA GLY A 102 13.43 -1.62 -40.23
C GLY A 102 13.60 -2.00 -38.73
N ARG A 103 14.69 -2.74 -38.45
CA ARG A 103 15.02 -3.15 -37.07
C ARG A 103 15.12 -1.98 -36.12
N ASP A 104 15.69 -0.85 -36.56
CA ASP A 104 15.93 0.32 -35.72
C ASP A 104 14.63 1.05 -35.40
N ASP A 105 13.68 1.09 -36.32
CA ASP A 105 12.35 1.67 -36.11
C ASP A 105 11.57 0.85 -35.07
N ILE A 106 11.57 -0.48 -35.20
CA ILE A 106 10.94 -1.37 -34.23
C ILE A 106 11.60 -1.26 -32.85
N ALA A 107 12.93 -1.10 -32.80
CA ALA A 107 13.65 -0.91 -31.54
C ALA A 107 13.28 0.41 -30.87
N ALA A 108 13.13 1.52 -31.63
CA ALA A 108 12.70 2.80 -31.12
C ALA A 108 11.27 2.76 -30.53
N ASP A 109 10.36 2.02 -31.19
CA ASP A 109 9.00 1.84 -30.68
C ASP A 109 8.96 1.01 -29.40
N LEU A 110 9.78 -0.05 -29.31
CA LEU A 110 9.95 -0.87 -28.10
C LEU A 110 10.53 -0.06 -26.94
N GLU A 111 11.54 0.80 -27.23
CA GLU A 111 12.10 1.69 -26.19
C GLU A 111 11.06 2.68 -25.67
N ARG A 112 10.26 3.26 -26.54
CA ARG A 112 9.18 4.18 -26.17
C ARG A 112 8.14 3.48 -25.30
N ALA A 113 7.70 2.29 -25.67
CA ALA A 113 6.76 1.48 -24.90
C ALA A 113 7.34 1.08 -23.52
N ALA A 114 8.62 0.69 -23.47
CA ALA A 114 9.30 0.37 -22.22
C ALA A 114 9.40 1.58 -21.28
N ARG A 115 9.74 2.76 -21.83
CA ARG A 115 9.78 4.00 -21.07
C ARG A 115 8.41 4.34 -20.49
N ALA A 116 7.35 4.29 -21.29
CA ALA A 116 5.98 4.54 -20.85
C ALA A 116 5.54 3.56 -19.76
N ALA A 117 5.78 2.26 -19.95
CA ALA A 117 5.35 1.22 -19.02
C ALA A 117 6.12 1.26 -17.67
N LEU A 118 7.43 1.53 -17.69
CA LEU A 118 8.30 1.35 -16.53
C LEU A 118 8.70 2.65 -15.83
N VAL A 119 8.71 3.77 -16.53
CA VAL A 119 9.22 5.05 -16.01
C VAL A 119 8.12 6.07 -15.77
N GLU A 120 7.16 6.16 -16.67
CA GLU A 120 6.13 7.21 -16.65
C GLU A 120 4.99 6.87 -15.68
N ARG A 121 5.16 7.26 -14.42
CA ARG A 121 4.05 7.46 -13.49
C ARG A 121 4.12 8.87 -12.95
N ALA A 122 2.96 9.50 -12.80
CA ALA A 122 2.89 10.79 -12.15
C ALA A 122 3.55 10.71 -10.76
N PRO A 123 4.40 11.65 -10.37
CA PRO A 123 5.01 11.69 -9.03
C PRO A 123 3.99 11.49 -7.92
N PHE A 124 2.81 12.07 -8.07
CA PHE A 124 1.67 11.92 -7.17
C PHE A 124 1.30 10.45 -6.86
N TYR A 125 1.42 9.53 -7.83
CA TYR A 125 1.14 8.11 -7.56
C TYR A 125 2.06 7.53 -6.49
N TRP A 126 3.37 7.81 -6.59
CA TRP A 126 4.36 7.31 -5.62
C TRP A 126 4.22 8.00 -4.26
N GLU A 127 3.83 9.27 -4.23
CA GLU A 127 3.50 9.99 -3.00
C GLU A 127 2.32 9.34 -2.27
N VAL A 128 1.26 8.98 -3.00
CA VAL A 128 0.09 8.29 -2.42
C VAL A 128 0.49 6.91 -1.88
N VAL A 129 1.29 6.14 -2.62
CA VAL A 129 1.77 4.84 -2.17
C VAL A 129 2.60 4.98 -0.89
N ALA A 130 3.60 5.85 -0.89
CA ALA A 130 4.45 6.08 0.29
C ALA A 130 3.63 6.57 1.49
N SER A 131 2.72 7.52 1.29
CA SER A 131 1.85 8.04 2.35
C SER A 131 0.96 6.96 2.97
N SER A 132 0.45 6.04 2.15
CA SER A 132 -0.38 4.93 2.64
C SER A 132 0.40 3.99 3.56
N PHE A 133 1.62 3.59 3.17
CA PHE A 133 2.48 2.75 4.01
C PHE A 133 2.93 3.46 5.29
N MET A 134 3.29 4.75 5.20
CA MET A 134 3.67 5.54 6.37
C MET A 134 2.49 5.74 7.34
N SER A 135 1.27 5.93 6.83
CA SER A 135 0.06 6.04 7.65
C SER A 135 -0.23 4.73 8.38
N GLN A 136 -0.06 3.58 7.71
CA GLN A 136 -0.20 2.27 8.33
C GLN A 136 0.84 2.06 9.44
N GLY A 137 2.11 2.40 9.18
CA GLY A 137 3.17 2.34 10.18
C GLY A 137 2.88 3.22 11.40
N ARG A 138 2.36 4.42 11.18
CA ARG A 138 1.93 5.32 12.27
C ARG A 138 0.82 4.70 13.12
N SER A 139 -0.19 4.11 12.49
CA SER A 139 -1.30 3.48 13.21
C SER A 139 -0.81 2.32 14.09
N PHE A 140 0.04 1.46 13.57
CA PHE A 140 0.61 0.36 14.35
C PHE A 140 1.55 0.83 15.47
N ALA A 141 2.39 1.85 15.22
CA ALA A 141 3.24 2.44 16.26
C ALA A 141 2.42 3.10 17.38
N GLN A 142 1.27 3.68 17.05
CA GLN A 142 0.35 4.21 18.05
C GLN A 142 -0.26 3.09 18.90
N MET A 143 -0.67 1.98 18.28
CA MET A 143 -1.16 0.81 19.02
C MET A 143 -0.07 0.20 19.91
N SER A 144 1.18 0.14 19.43
CA SER A 144 2.34 -0.25 20.24
C SER A 144 2.48 0.63 21.49
N SER A 145 2.38 1.94 21.31
CA SER A 145 2.47 2.91 22.43
C SER A 145 1.32 2.75 23.43
N TYR A 146 0.11 2.50 22.95
CA TYR A 146 -1.04 2.25 23.81
C TYR A 146 -0.90 0.95 24.62
N ALA A 147 -0.43 -0.12 23.98
CA ALA A 147 -0.18 -1.38 24.64
C ALA A 147 0.89 -1.26 25.75
N GLU A 148 2.00 -0.55 25.44
CA GLU A 148 3.07 -0.29 26.41
C GLU A 148 2.57 0.51 27.62
N ALA A 149 1.66 1.46 27.40
CA ALA A 149 1.03 2.25 28.47
C ALA A 149 -0.11 1.51 29.20
N GLY A 150 -0.42 0.27 28.84
CA GLY A 150 -1.51 -0.52 29.44
C GLY A 150 -2.91 -0.07 29.05
N ILE A 151 -3.05 0.72 27.96
CA ILE A 151 -4.34 1.18 27.48
C ILE A 151 -5.06 0.01 26.79
N GLN A 152 -6.28 -0.25 27.23
CA GLN A 152 -7.09 -1.37 26.75
C GLN A 152 -7.94 -0.99 25.53
N ARG A 153 -8.37 0.27 25.45
CA ARG A 153 -9.29 0.76 24.42
C ARG A 153 -8.88 2.13 23.92
N TYR A 154 -9.19 2.42 22.67
CA TYR A 154 -9.06 3.75 22.06
C TYR A 154 -10.35 4.16 21.36
N VAL A 155 -10.51 5.44 21.16
CA VAL A 155 -11.65 6.02 20.46
C VAL A 155 -11.15 6.73 19.21
N ILE A 156 -11.89 6.62 18.11
CA ILE A 156 -11.61 7.41 16.91
C ILE A 156 -12.33 8.74 17.01
N GLU A 157 -11.55 9.81 16.97
CA GLU A 157 -12.06 11.17 16.88
C GLU A 157 -11.74 11.77 15.51
N ALA A 158 -12.78 12.09 14.76
CA ALA A 158 -12.67 12.84 13.51
C ALA A 158 -13.08 14.29 13.73
N VAL A 159 -12.37 15.22 13.11
CA VAL A 159 -12.84 16.61 12.99
C VAL A 159 -14.03 16.59 12.05
N LEU A 160 -15.22 16.92 12.57
CA LEU A 160 -16.46 16.87 11.79
C LEU A 160 -16.67 18.21 11.07
N ASP A 161 -16.29 18.26 9.83
CA ASP A 161 -16.45 19.40 8.92
C ASP A 161 -17.07 18.97 7.57
N GLU A 162 -17.12 19.88 6.61
CA GLU A 162 -17.65 19.62 5.27
C GLU A 162 -16.82 18.61 4.47
N ARG A 163 -15.51 18.45 4.79
CA ARG A 163 -14.58 17.54 4.12
C ARG A 163 -14.55 16.16 4.75
N THR A 164 -15.23 15.97 5.88
CA THR A 164 -15.26 14.70 6.59
C THR A 164 -15.99 13.64 5.76
N THR A 165 -15.29 12.58 5.40
CA THR A 165 -15.87 11.46 4.65
C THR A 165 -16.93 10.71 5.47
N HIS A 166 -17.84 10.01 4.80
CA HIS A 166 -18.83 9.17 5.47
C HIS A 166 -18.18 8.10 6.36
N ILE A 167 -17.03 7.56 5.96
CA ILE A 167 -16.26 6.59 6.75
C ILE A 167 -15.80 7.21 8.08
N CYS A 168 -15.20 8.40 8.03
CA CYS A 168 -14.76 9.11 9.23
C CYS A 168 -15.93 9.47 10.14
N ARG A 169 -17.06 9.92 9.58
CA ARG A 169 -18.30 10.19 10.33
C ARG A 169 -18.84 8.91 10.98
N TYR A 170 -18.80 7.78 10.29
CA TYR A 170 -19.24 6.49 10.82
C TYR A 170 -18.36 6.01 11.98
N LEU A 171 -17.05 6.21 11.90
CA LEU A 171 -16.08 5.77 12.92
C LEU A 171 -15.97 6.73 14.10
N HIS A 172 -16.35 8.01 13.94
CA HIS A 172 -16.28 9.02 14.99
C HIS A 172 -17.01 8.58 16.25
N GLY A 173 -16.34 8.68 17.38
CA GLY A 173 -16.86 8.30 18.69
C GLY A 173 -16.89 6.78 18.96
N LYS A 174 -16.53 5.94 18.00
CA LYS A 174 -16.46 4.50 18.23
C LYS A 174 -15.22 4.09 18.98
N SER A 175 -15.38 3.15 19.89
CA SER A 175 -14.33 2.61 20.74
C SER A 175 -13.93 1.22 20.30
N PHE A 176 -12.60 0.97 20.20
CA PHE A 176 -12.01 -0.28 19.76
C PHE A 176 -11.01 -0.81 20.79
N ALA A 177 -10.80 -2.12 20.82
CA ALA A 177 -9.80 -2.71 21.70
C ALA A 177 -8.39 -2.62 21.06
N VAL A 178 -7.40 -2.24 21.85
CA VAL A 178 -6.00 -2.22 21.42
C VAL A 178 -5.53 -3.64 21.06
N ALA A 179 -5.98 -4.65 21.80
CA ALA A 179 -5.66 -6.05 21.53
C ALA A 179 -6.12 -6.51 20.15
N ASP A 180 -7.30 -6.09 19.68
CA ASP A 180 -7.82 -6.47 18.36
C ASP A 180 -6.97 -5.87 17.23
N ALA A 181 -6.51 -4.61 17.41
CA ALA A 181 -5.63 -3.94 16.45
C ALA A 181 -4.25 -4.63 16.39
N LEU A 182 -3.67 -5.01 17.54
CA LEU A 182 -2.41 -5.73 17.59
C LEU A 182 -2.52 -7.13 16.97
N GLN A 183 -3.59 -7.85 17.24
CA GLN A 183 -3.83 -9.17 16.64
C GLN A 183 -3.97 -9.06 15.11
N ARG A 184 -4.59 -7.99 14.61
CA ARG A 184 -4.65 -7.71 13.18
C ARG A 184 -3.26 -7.45 12.61
N PHE A 185 -2.44 -6.66 13.30
CA PHE A 185 -1.05 -6.43 12.91
C PHE A 185 -0.27 -7.74 12.80
N GLU A 186 -0.38 -8.63 13.79
CA GLU A 186 0.28 -9.93 13.77
C GLU A 186 -0.12 -10.81 12.58
N ARG A 187 -1.39 -10.75 12.15
CA ARG A 187 -1.82 -11.44 10.93
C ARG A 187 -1.23 -10.81 9.67
N VAL A 188 -1.30 -9.49 9.57
CA VAL A 188 -0.80 -8.74 8.40
C VAL A 188 0.72 -8.87 8.25
N GLU A 189 1.45 -8.88 9.36
CA GLU A 189 2.91 -9.01 9.40
C GLU A 189 3.40 -10.30 8.73
N GLN A 190 2.60 -11.36 8.76
CA GLN A 190 2.93 -12.66 8.18
C GLN A 190 2.61 -12.75 6.68
N LEU A 191 1.96 -11.73 6.11
CA LEU A 191 1.54 -11.72 4.72
C LEU A 191 2.60 -11.05 3.84
N GLU A 192 3.06 -11.78 2.83
CA GLU A 192 4.03 -11.27 1.85
C GLU A 192 3.36 -10.74 0.58
N GLN A 193 2.20 -11.29 0.22
CA GLN A 193 1.52 -10.93 -1.00
C GLN A 193 0.63 -9.71 -0.80
N PRO A 194 0.76 -8.65 -1.64
CA PRO A 194 -0.07 -7.45 -1.53
C PRO A 194 -1.58 -7.72 -1.58
N GLU A 195 -2.00 -8.72 -2.34
CA GLU A 195 -3.41 -9.08 -2.44
C GLU A 195 -3.96 -9.73 -1.15
N ASP A 196 -3.15 -10.48 -0.42
CA ASP A 196 -3.54 -11.04 0.88
C ASP A 196 -3.62 -9.95 1.94
N ILE A 197 -2.68 -8.98 1.92
CA ILE A 197 -2.74 -7.79 2.77
C ILE A 197 -4.02 -6.99 2.50
N LYS A 198 -4.42 -6.81 1.25
CA LYS A 198 -5.67 -6.13 0.91
C LYS A 198 -6.91 -6.88 1.41
N ARG A 199 -6.89 -8.21 1.47
CA ARG A 199 -7.99 -8.99 2.04
C ARG A 199 -8.08 -8.84 3.56
N GLU A 200 -6.96 -8.79 4.25
CA GLU A 200 -6.92 -8.58 5.70
C GLU A 200 -7.23 -7.12 6.08
N LEU A 201 -6.78 -6.16 5.25
CA LEU A 201 -7.04 -4.71 5.39
C LEU A 201 -7.85 -4.19 4.19
N PRO A 202 -9.11 -4.63 4.03
CA PRO A 202 -9.89 -4.29 2.85
C PRO A 202 -10.31 -2.82 2.88
N TRP A 203 -10.39 -2.22 1.70
CA TRP A 203 -10.87 -0.85 1.54
C TRP A 203 -12.36 -0.76 1.85
N VAL A 204 -12.72 0.22 2.66
CA VAL A 204 -14.13 0.61 2.82
C VAL A 204 -14.57 1.37 1.58
N ARG A 205 -15.71 0.98 1.06
CA ARG A 205 -16.35 1.60 -0.11
C ARG A 205 -17.70 2.20 0.26
N GLU A 206 -18.10 3.17 -0.51
CA GLU A 206 -19.41 3.82 -0.40
C GLU A 206 -20.27 3.45 -1.61
N SER A 207 -21.55 3.22 -1.38
CA SER A 207 -22.54 3.13 -2.45
C SER A 207 -23.78 3.91 -2.06
N LEU A 208 -24.37 4.63 -3.01
CA LEU A 208 -25.67 5.26 -2.84
C LEU A 208 -26.75 4.18 -3.02
N ASP A 209 -27.62 4.08 -2.04
CA ASP A 209 -28.83 3.25 -2.15
C ASP A 209 -29.85 3.99 -3.02
N PRO A 210 -30.21 3.45 -4.19
CA PRO A 210 -31.09 4.15 -5.14
C PRO A 210 -32.53 4.30 -4.61
N GLU A 211 -32.97 3.46 -3.68
CA GLU A 211 -34.33 3.50 -3.13
C GLU A 211 -34.47 4.51 -2.00
N THR A 212 -33.45 4.59 -1.14
CA THR A 212 -33.50 5.43 0.07
C THR A 212 -32.70 6.71 -0.04
N GLY A 213 -31.84 6.86 -1.06
CA GLY A 213 -30.89 7.98 -1.22
C GLY A 213 -29.82 8.02 -0.14
N ARG A 214 -29.66 6.96 0.68
CA ARG A 214 -28.70 6.90 1.77
C ARG A 214 -27.38 6.28 1.31
N THR A 215 -26.28 6.81 1.81
CA THR A 215 -24.96 6.21 1.60
C THR A 215 -24.80 4.99 2.50
N ARG A 216 -24.49 3.86 1.88
CA ARG A 216 -24.12 2.61 2.57
C ARG A 216 -22.62 2.41 2.51
N LEU A 217 -22.03 2.07 3.66
CA LEU A 217 -20.63 1.70 3.77
C LEU A 217 -20.51 0.17 3.79
N TYR A 218 -19.61 -0.36 2.98
CA TYR A 218 -19.36 -1.79 2.88
C TYR A 218 -17.89 -2.10 2.64
N VAL A 219 -17.50 -3.32 2.93
CA VAL A 219 -16.18 -3.87 2.63
C VAL A 219 -16.32 -4.89 1.52
N ASP A 220 -15.48 -4.79 0.50
CA ASP A 220 -15.41 -5.74 -0.59
C ASP A 220 -14.24 -6.71 -0.35
N GLY A 221 -14.54 -7.88 0.18
CA GLY A 221 -13.56 -8.92 0.54
C GLY A 221 -13.29 -9.94 -0.57
N GLY A 222 -13.76 -9.68 -1.80
CA GLY A 222 -13.60 -10.60 -2.94
C GLY A 222 -14.64 -11.72 -2.98
N ALA A 223 -15.23 -12.13 -1.85
CA ALA A 223 -16.31 -13.10 -1.77
C ALA A 223 -17.71 -12.43 -1.78
N GLY A 224 -17.76 -11.10 -1.79
CA GLY A 224 -18.97 -10.30 -1.77
C GLY A 224 -18.84 -9.03 -0.94
N ARG A 225 -19.93 -8.26 -0.89
CA ARG A 225 -20.01 -7.00 -0.14
C ARG A 225 -20.60 -7.28 1.24
N THR A 226 -19.81 -6.93 2.27
CA THR A 226 -20.25 -7.04 3.67
C THR A 226 -20.43 -5.63 4.26
N PRO A 227 -21.57 -5.31 4.89
CA PRO A 227 -21.76 -4.02 5.55
C PRO A 227 -20.66 -3.75 6.56
N LEU A 228 -20.11 -2.52 6.58
CA LEU A 228 -19.03 -2.16 7.48
C LEU A 228 -19.37 -2.41 8.95
N ALA A 229 -20.63 -2.23 9.33
CA ALA A 229 -21.11 -2.49 10.68
C ALA A 229 -20.92 -3.94 11.16
N GLU A 230 -20.85 -4.91 10.22
CA GLU A 230 -20.70 -6.33 10.54
C GLU A 230 -19.23 -6.77 10.64
N VAL A 231 -18.30 -6.02 10.04
CA VAL A 231 -16.87 -6.38 10.00
C VAL A 231 -15.99 -5.58 10.95
N THR A 232 -16.50 -4.47 11.47
CA THR A 232 -15.67 -3.55 12.26
C THR A 232 -15.51 -4.05 13.69
N ARG A 233 -14.42 -4.76 13.96
CA ARG A 233 -13.97 -5.12 15.32
C ARG A 233 -12.78 -4.30 15.78
N SER A 234 -11.97 -3.82 14.85
CA SER A 234 -10.91 -2.85 15.09
C SER A 234 -10.84 -1.89 13.90
N ALA A 235 -10.50 -0.64 14.16
CA ALA A 235 -10.45 0.39 13.14
C ALA A 235 -9.05 0.61 12.56
N PHE A 236 -8.25 -0.42 12.42
CA PHE A 236 -6.89 -0.34 11.86
C PHE A 236 -5.79 -0.12 12.88
#